data_79e2213f3aaf8dfee2d952d5bb18a1d2
#
_entry.id   79e2213f3aaf8dfee2d952d5bb18a1d2
#
_cell.length_a   1.000
_cell.length_b   1.000
_cell.length_c   1.000
_cell.angle_alpha   90.00
_cell.angle_beta   90.00
_cell.angle_gamma   90.00
#
_symmetry.space_group_name_H-M   'P 1'
#
loop_
_entity.id
_entity.type
_entity.pdbx_description
1 polymer ?
#
loop_
_entity_poly.entity_id
_entity_poly.type
_entity_poly.pdbx_seq_one_letter_code
_entity_poly.pdbx_strand_id
1 'polypeptide(L)'
;MHRSAPRLTRILACAAVPVMLVVAGCSSDSGDKEAASSASATPDATKSEPAVEAAKFAELPDPCQAVEAKTVKSLVPSAKSKNGTRSKSSDASVRGGCSWNGLADKGVKGSQYRWLDVGFTRFASDQTLGSGAARAGDEFDKQVKKTEAADGVKNIATGSVSGIGDQATKITYDQSKTDEDFRFATIVARTGNVVVVVNYNGAGYAGSKTPDAETILKGATMAAKDAVAAVADANAGGAESPKATDKASDDSSKKPSKKPSSSAKATS
;
A
#
# COMPACT_ATOMS: atom_id res chain seq x y z
N MET A 1 -1.05 -26.59 47.01
CA MET A 1 -0.41 -25.40 47.65
C MET A 1 -0.57 -24.24 46.71
N HIS A 2 -1.56 -23.37 47.04
CA HIS A 2 -1.87 -22.17 46.25
C HIS A 2 -0.94 -21.02 46.65
N ARG A 3 -0.28 -20.38 45.71
CA ARG A 3 0.40 -19.09 45.94
C ARG A 3 -0.23 -18.04 45.04
N SER A 4 -0.96 -17.14 45.68
CA SER A 4 -1.56 -15.94 45.09
C SER A 4 -0.48 -14.87 44.90
N ALA A 5 -0.43 -14.24 43.74
CA ALA A 5 0.41 -13.08 43.46
C ALA A 5 -0.41 -11.78 43.57
N PRO A 6 0.16 -10.71 44.11
CA PRO A 6 -0.58 -9.46 44.35
C PRO A 6 -0.68 -8.61 43.07
N ARG A 7 -1.88 -8.04 42.86
CA ARG A 7 -2.18 -7.07 41.82
C ARG A 7 -1.63 -5.69 42.21
N LEU A 8 -0.68 -5.15 41.44
CA LEU A 8 -0.27 -3.75 41.57
C LEU A 8 -1.22 -2.86 40.75
N THR A 9 -2.01 -2.09 41.48
CA THR A 9 -2.87 -1.01 40.97
C THR A 9 -1.97 0.22 40.72
N ARG A 10 -1.77 0.63 39.48
CA ARG A 10 -1.12 1.91 39.16
C ARG A 10 -2.18 2.99 39.02
N ILE A 11 -2.12 3.95 39.92
CA ILE A 11 -2.94 5.16 39.96
C ILE A 11 -2.39 6.13 38.91
N LEU A 12 -3.24 6.52 37.93
CA LEU A 12 -2.94 7.62 37.01
C LEU A 12 -3.24 8.95 37.70
N ALA A 13 -2.23 9.79 37.88
CA ALA A 13 -2.40 11.19 38.30
C ALA A 13 -2.62 12.05 37.04
N CYS A 14 -3.82 12.62 36.91
CA CYS A 14 -4.14 13.63 35.91
C CYS A 14 -3.58 14.98 36.36
N ALA A 15 -2.60 15.51 35.63
CA ALA A 15 -2.15 16.89 35.78
C ALA A 15 -2.98 17.81 34.86
N ALA A 16 -3.81 18.64 35.43
CA ALA A 16 -4.54 19.69 34.72
C ALA A 16 -3.62 20.92 34.54
N VAL A 17 -3.46 21.37 33.32
CA VAL A 17 -2.74 22.60 32.95
C VAL A 17 -3.77 23.71 32.75
N PRO A 18 -3.70 24.87 33.46
CA PRO A 18 -4.60 26.00 33.20
C PRO A 18 -4.12 26.81 32.01
N VAL A 19 -5.02 27.03 31.06
CA VAL A 19 -4.85 27.96 29.93
C VAL A 19 -5.11 29.37 30.41
N MET A 20 -4.11 30.25 30.43
CA MET A 20 -4.27 31.67 30.65
C MET A 20 -4.64 32.40 29.35
N LEU A 21 -5.87 32.89 29.31
CA LEU A 21 -6.35 33.86 28.32
C LEU A 21 -5.84 35.27 28.73
N VAL A 22 -4.96 35.84 27.92
CA VAL A 22 -4.57 37.25 27.99
C VAL A 22 -5.50 38.05 27.09
N VAL A 23 -6.44 38.78 27.71
CA VAL A 23 -7.26 39.77 27.03
C VAL A 23 -6.53 41.13 27.14
N ALA A 24 -5.97 41.61 26.01
CA ALA A 24 -5.48 42.98 25.94
C ALA A 24 -6.63 43.92 25.57
N GLY A 25 -7.06 44.67 26.56
CA GLY A 25 -8.02 45.77 26.41
C GLY A 25 -7.35 47.00 25.80
N CYS A 26 -7.96 47.62 24.79
CA CYS A 26 -7.67 48.96 24.36
C CYS A 26 -8.72 49.91 24.96
N SER A 27 -8.27 50.86 25.74
CA SER A 27 -9.06 51.95 26.23
C SER A 27 -9.16 53.11 25.25
N SER A 28 -10.31 53.70 25.26
CA SER A 28 -10.82 54.86 24.57
C SER A 28 -10.01 56.17 24.72
N ASP A 29 -10.04 57.01 23.72
CA ASP A 29 -10.27 58.44 23.92
C ASP A 29 -10.97 59.10 22.71
N SER A 30 -11.75 60.10 23.05
CA SER A 30 -12.80 60.76 22.31
C SER A 30 -12.28 61.80 21.28
N GLY A 31 -13.05 62.04 20.22
CA GLY A 31 -12.92 63.24 19.39
C GLY A 31 -13.73 63.24 18.10
N ASP A 32 -14.84 64.03 18.10
CA ASP A 32 -15.74 64.34 17.00
C ASP A 32 -15.11 64.63 15.63
N LYS A 33 -15.69 64.18 14.55
CA LYS A 33 -16.45 64.92 13.52
C LYS A 33 -16.71 64.09 12.24
N GLU A 34 -17.93 64.28 11.74
CA GLU A 34 -18.52 63.74 10.52
C GLU A 34 -17.65 63.85 9.27
N ALA A 35 -17.67 62.76 8.45
CA ALA A 35 -17.86 62.89 7.00
C ALA A 35 -18.19 61.47 6.41
N ALA A 36 -19.34 61.40 5.76
CA ALA A 36 -19.81 60.25 5.03
C ALA A 36 -18.82 59.94 3.87
N SER A 37 -18.33 58.68 3.86
CA SER A 37 -17.69 58.14 2.66
C SER A 37 -18.04 56.68 2.55
N SER A 38 -18.80 56.34 1.50
CA SER A 38 -19.12 54.98 1.10
C SER A 38 -17.86 54.16 0.95
N ALA A 39 -17.55 53.29 1.94
CA ALA A 39 -16.55 52.27 1.78
C ALA A 39 -17.18 51.02 1.14
N SER A 40 -16.84 50.84 -0.14
CA SER A 40 -17.02 49.63 -0.90
C SER A 40 -16.48 48.47 -0.08
N ALA A 41 -17.33 47.53 0.31
CA ALA A 41 -16.91 46.25 0.93
C ALA A 41 -16.08 45.51 -0.09
N THR A 42 -14.78 45.48 0.11
CA THR A 42 -13.88 44.56 -0.56
C THR A 42 -14.29 43.14 -0.18
N PRO A 43 -14.53 42.22 -1.12
CA PRO A 43 -14.79 40.85 -0.78
C PRO A 43 -13.60 40.28 0.00
N ASP A 44 -13.87 39.80 1.18
CA ASP A 44 -12.92 39.04 2.00
C ASP A 44 -12.33 37.94 1.14
N ALA A 45 -11.05 38.04 0.84
CA ALA A 45 -10.33 37.01 0.10
C ALA A 45 -10.32 35.78 1.00
N THR A 46 -11.26 34.87 0.76
CA THR A 46 -11.29 33.55 1.34
C THR A 46 -9.91 32.95 1.10
N LYS A 47 -9.08 32.86 2.13
CA LYS A 47 -7.81 32.12 2.09
C LYS A 47 -8.16 30.70 1.68
N SER A 48 -7.95 30.37 0.42
CA SER A 48 -7.97 28.97 -0.03
C SER A 48 -6.97 28.21 0.82
N GLU A 49 -7.45 27.23 1.57
CA GLU A 49 -6.56 26.28 2.23
C GLU A 49 -5.63 25.67 1.17
N PRO A 50 -4.33 25.48 1.47
CA PRO A 50 -3.40 24.91 0.51
C PRO A 50 -3.93 23.56 0.05
N ALA A 51 -4.14 23.42 -1.24
CA ALA A 51 -4.61 22.18 -1.83
C ALA A 51 -3.59 21.05 -1.57
N VAL A 52 -4.05 19.95 -1.00
CA VAL A 52 -3.19 18.77 -0.77
C VAL A 52 -2.79 18.18 -2.13
N GLU A 53 -1.51 17.83 -2.29
CA GLU A 53 -0.99 17.23 -3.52
C GLU A 53 -1.80 15.99 -3.91
N ALA A 54 -2.18 15.88 -5.18
CA ALA A 54 -2.94 14.74 -5.70
C ALA A 54 -2.11 13.44 -5.62
N ALA A 55 -2.79 12.33 -5.37
CA ALA A 55 -2.14 11.02 -5.36
C ALA A 55 -1.67 10.65 -6.78
N LYS A 56 -0.41 10.18 -6.89
CA LYS A 56 0.21 9.83 -8.18
C LYS A 56 -0.46 8.63 -8.86
N PHE A 57 -0.86 7.64 -8.09
CA PHE A 57 -1.46 6.40 -8.58
C PHE A 57 -2.89 6.24 -8.08
N ALA A 58 -3.80 5.99 -9.02
CA ALA A 58 -5.23 5.80 -8.75
C ALA A 58 -5.58 4.33 -8.45
N GLU A 59 -4.80 3.38 -8.98
CA GLU A 59 -5.10 1.96 -8.96
C GLU A 59 -3.93 1.12 -8.46
N LEU A 60 -4.24 -0.09 -7.97
CA LEU A 60 -3.27 -1.13 -7.69
C LEU A 60 -3.25 -2.15 -8.84
N PRO A 61 -2.09 -2.74 -9.16
CA PRO A 61 -2.03 -3.87 -10.09
C PRO A 61 -2.73 -5.10 -9.50
N ASP A 62 -3.09 -6.07 -10.33
CA ASP A 62 -3.43 -7.41 -9.86
C ASP A 62 -2.20 -8.00 -9.14
N PRO A 63 -2.27 -8.26 -7.82
CA PRO A 63 -1.11 -8.67 -7.05
C PRO A 63 -0.54 -10.03 -7.49
N CYS A 64 -1.36 -10.90 -8.08
CA CYS A 64 -0.90 -12.20 -8.59
C CYS A 64 -0.32 -12.12 -10.02
N GLN A 65 -0.41 -10.97 -10.68
CA GLN A 65 0.21 -10.69 -11.98
C GLN A 65 1.38 -9.69 -11.85
N ALA A 66 1.54 -9.05 -10.69
CA ALA A 66 2.51 -7.99 -10.47
C ALA A 66 3.97 -8.47 -10.40
N VAL A 67 4.19 -9.77 -10.14
CA VAL A 67 5.50 -10.41 -10.29
C VAL A 67 5.48 -11.25 -11.56
N GLU A 68 6.43 -11.02 -12.46
CA GLU A 68 6.48 -11.72 -13.73
C GLU A 68 6.51 -13.25 -13.55
N ALA A 69 5.80 -13.98 -14.41
CA ALA A 69 5.72 -15.45 -14.33
C ALA A 69 7.11 -16.13 -14.42
N LYS A 70 8.04 -15.52 -15.18
CA LYS A 70 9.44 -16.01 -15.25
C LYS A 70 10.16 -15.84 -13.92
N THR A 71 9.93 -14.74 -13.20
CA THR A 71 10.49 -14.47 -11.88
C THR A 71 9.91 -15.44 -10.85
N VAL A 72 8.59 -15.61 -10.80
CA VAL A 72 7.94 -16.60 -9.92
C VAL A 72 8.50 -18.01 -10.17
N LYS A 73 8.60 -18.44 -11.44
CA LYS A 73 9.14 -19.75 -11.81
C LYS A 73 10.60 -19.93 -11.37
N SER A 74 11.40 -18.86 -11.44
CA SER A 74 12.80 -18.89 -11.01
C SER A 74 12.94 -18.98 -9.49
N LEU A 75 12.11 -18.20 -8.75
CA LEU A 75 12.19 -18.09 -7.30
C LEU A 75 11.50 -19.25 -6.58
N VAL A 76 10.38 -19.72 -7.09
CA VAL A 76 9.56 -20.80 -6.51
C VAL A 76 9.29 -21.87 -7.58
N PRO A 77 10.33 -22.60 -8.06
CA PRO A 77 10.19 -23.53 -9.18
C PRO A 77 9.18 -24.66 -8.93
N SER A 78 8.98 -25.02 -7.66
CA SER A 78 8.01 -26.05 -7.23
C SER A 78 6.74 -25.42 -6.64
N ALA A 79 6.33 -24.23 -7.13
CA ALA A 79 5.12 -23.58 -6.65
C ALA A 79 3.89 -24.48 -6.80
N LYS A 80 3.14 -24.65 -5.71
CA LYS A 80 1.88 -25.42 -5.68
C LYS A 80 0.83 -24.83 -6.62
N SER A 81 0.79 -23.51 -6.71
CA SER A 81 -0.05 -22.76 -7.65
C SER A 81 0.85 -21.81 -8.46
N LYS A 82 0.86 -21.95 -9.78
CA LYS A 82 1.60 -21.04 -10.66
C LYS A 82 1.03 -19.64 -10.66
N ASN A 83 -0.29 -19.53 -10.45
CA ASN A 83 -1.02 -18.25 -10.39
C ASN A 83 -0.99 -17.61 -9.00
N GLY A 84 -0.31 -18.25 -8.02
CA GLY A 84 -0.26 -17.79 -6.65
C GLY A 84 -1.57 -17.99 -5.88
N THR A 85 -1.56 -17.48 -4.67
CA THR A 85 -2.72 -17.44 -3.77
C THR A 85 -2.94 -15.99 -3.36
N ARG A 86 -4.07 -15.42 -3.76
CA ARG A 86 -4.44 -14.05 -3.43
C ARG A 86 -4.75 -13.91 -1.94
N SER A 87 -4.24 -12.88 -1.30
CA SER A 87 -4.58 -12.52 0.07
C SER A 87 -6.00 -11.97 0.14
N LYS A 88 -6.72 -12.28 1.23
CA LYS A 88 -8.02 -11.67 1.49
C LYS A 88 -7.83 -10.19 1.83
N SER A 89 -8.65 -9.33 1.23
CA SER A 89 -8.72 -7.90 1.53
C SER A 89 -10.18 -7.47 1.61
N SER A 90 -10.49 -6.57 2.53
CA SER A 90 -11.81 -5.93 2.61
C SER A 90 -12.00 -4.88 1.50
N ASP A 91 -10.90 -4.31 1.01
CA ASP A 91 -10.90 -3.36 -0.09
C ASP A 91 -9.68 -3.61 -0.98
N ALA A 92 -9.92 -4.21 -2.14
CA ALA A 92 -8.89 -4.55 -3.11
C ALA A 92 -8.32 -3.32 -3.84
N SER A 93 -9.03 -2.19 -3.84
CA SER A 93 -8.55 -0.94 -4.44
C SER A 93 -7.48 -0.25 -3.60
N VAL A 94 -7.44 -0.56 -2.30
CA VAL A 94 -6.52 0.04 -1.32
C VAL A 94 -5.42 -0.93 -0.91
N ARG A 95 -5.73 -2.23 -0.85
CA ARG A 95 -4.77 -3.25 -0.41
C ARG A 95 -4.94 -4.56 -1.15
N GLY A 96 -3.84 -5.12 -1.60
CA GLY A 96 -3.82 -6.44 -2.24
C GLY A 96 -2.53 -7.19 -1.95
N GLY A 97 -2.54 -8.50 -2.15
CA GLY A 97 -1.35 -9.32 -2.01
C GLY A 97 -1.50 -10.67 -2.68
N CYS A 98 -0.37 -11.30 -2.97
CA CYS A 98 -0.31 -12.65 -3.52
C CYS A 98 0.91 -13.40 -3.01
N SER A 99 0.79 -14.70 -2.83
CA SER A 99 1.90 -15.54 -2.37
C SER A 99 2.04 -16.82 -3.19
N TRP A 100 3.28 -17.28 -3.30
CA TRP A 100 3.67 -18.54 -3.93
C TRP A 100 4.55 -19.32 -2.98
N ASN A 101 4.31 -20.61 -2.85
CA ASN A 101 5.16 -21.47 -2.05
C ASN A 101 5.29 -22.86 -2.67
N GLY A 102 6.39 -23.50 -2.42
CA GLY A 102 6.65 -24.86 -2.89
C GLY A 102 7.83 -25.50 -2.20
N LEU A 103 7.78 -26.83 -2.17
CA LEU A 103 8.86 -27.69 -1.72
C LEU A 103 9.43 -28.43 -2.94
N ALA A 104 10.69 -28.17 -3.27
CA ALA A 104 11.43 -29.00 -4.21
C ALA A 104 11.92 -30.22 -3.46
N ASP A 105 11.09 -31.25 -3.44
CA ASP A 105 11.36 -32.51 -2.73
C ASP A 105 12.35 -33.36 -3.51
N LYS A 106 13.45 -33.76 -2.86
CA LYS A 106 14.47 -34.68 -3.37
C LYS A 106 14.68 -35.88 -2.44
N GLY A 107 13.70 -36.14 -1.56
CA GLY A 107 13.73 -37.21 -0.57
C GLY A 107 14.95 -37.07 0.34
N VAL A 108 15.64 -38.20 0.57
CA VAL A 108 16.83 -38.26 1.44
C VAL A 108 18.05 -37.47 0.92
N LYS A 109 18.02 -36.99 -0.32
CA LYS A 109 19.06 -36.12 -0.89
C LYS A 109 18.89 -34.65 -0.51
N GLY A 110 17.89 -34.37 0.34
CA GLY A 110 17.54 -33.06 0.80
C GLY A 110 16.46 -32.38 -0.02
N SER A 111 15.75 -31.46 0.58
CA SER A 111 14.65 -30.73 -0.04
C SER A 111 14.81 -29.24 0.20
N GLN A 112 14.28 -28.40 -0.70
CA GLN A 112 14.37 -26.96 -0.61
C GLN A 112 12.97 -26.33 -0.63
N TYR A 113 12.63 -25.63 0.42
CA TYR A 113 11.40 -24.84 0.51
C TYR A 113 11.64 -23.40 0.07
N ARG A 114 10.69 -22.82 -0.66
CA ARG A 114 10.67 -21.43 -1.05
C ARG A 114 9.29 -20.83 -0.83
N TRP A 115 9.28 -19.58 -0.40
CA TRP A 115 8.09 -18.76 -0.27
C TRP A 115 8.39 -17.37 -0.82
N LEU A 116 7.53 -16.89 -1.70
CA LEU A 116 7.47 -15.52 -2.19
C LEU A 116 6.11 -14.94 -1.83
N ASP A 117 6.12 -13.74 -1.27
CA ASP A 117 4.92 -12.95 -0.96
C ASP A 117 5.11 -11.52 -1.45
N VAL A 118 4.08 -10.94 -2.05
CA VAL A 118 4.02 -9.55 -2.45
C VAL A 118 2.75 -8.90 -1.91
N GLY A 119 2.91 -7.75 -1.28
CA GLY A 119 1.81 -6.94 -0.76
C GLY A 119 1.87 -5.52 -1.24
N PHE A 120 0.70 -4.92 -1.49
CA PHE A 120 0.53 -3.54 -1.92
C PHE A 120 -0.40 -2.82 -0.96
N THR A 121 -0.09 -1.56 -0.65
CA THR A 121 -0.99 -0.65 0.05
C THR A 121 -0.92 0.71 -0.63
N ARG A 122 -2.08 1.23 -1.08
CA ARG A 122 -2.23 2.52 -1.74
C ARG A 122 -2.92 3.52 -0.82
N PHE A 123 -2.47 4.75 -0.86
CA PHE A 123 -3.00 5.86 -0.08
C PHE A 123 -3.56 6.93 -1.02
N ALA A 124 -4.83 7.28 -0.84
CA ALA A 124 -5.41 8.46 -1.46
C ALA A 124 -4.92 9.71 -0.73
N SER A 125 -4.84 10.85 -1.42
CA SER A 125 -4.68 12.15 -0.76
C SER A 125 -5.98 12.56 -0.09
N ASP A 126 -5.89 13.21 1.08
CA ASP A 126 -7.00 13.63 1.91
C ASP A 126 -6.65 14.97 2.56
N GLN A 127 -7.58 15.92 2.58
CA GLN A 127 -7.34 17.27 3.12
C GLN A 127 -6.95 17.26 4.62
N THR A 128 -7.49 16.30 5.36
CA THR A 128 -7.23 16.18 6.81
C THR A 128 -6.00 15.31 7.10
N LEU A 129 -5.82 14.22 6.33
CA LEU A 129 -4.78 13.20 6.58
C LEU A 129 -3.48 13.46 5.80
N GLY A 130 -3.49 14.43 4.88
CA GLY A 130 -2.33 14.78 4.07
C GLY A 130 -2.26 14.07 2.72
N SER A 131 -1.18 14.31 1.97
CA SER A 131 -0.99 13.73 0.65
C SER A 131 -0.80 12.21 0.71
N GLY A 132 -1.27 11.52 -0.34
CA GLY A 132 -1.08 10.07 -0.47
C GLY A 132 0.40 9.68 -0.42
N ALA A 133 1.29 10.52 -0.95
CA ALA A 133 2.74 10.30 -0.92
C ALA A 133 3.31 10.39 0.50
N ALA A 134 2.91 11.36 1.31
CA ALA A 134 3.33 11.48 2.71
C ALA A 134 2.84 10.28 3.54
N ARG A 135 1.56 9.92 3.41
CA ARG A 135 0.97 8.76 4.09
C ARG A 135 1.63 7.43 3.70
N ALA A 136 2.04 7.30 2.43
CA ALA A 136 2.83 6.14 1.98
C ALA A 136 4.24 6.15 2.58
N GLY A 137 4.85 7.32 2.80
CA GLY A 137 6.11 7.47 3.52
C GLY A 137 6.01 6.95 4.96
N ASP A 138 4.97 7.36 5.69
CA ASP A 138 4.73 6.91 7.07
C ASP A 138 4.52 5.38 7.14
N GLU A 139 3.78 4.81 6.18
CA GLU A 139 3.57 3.36 6.12
C GLU A 139 4.85 2.61 5.73
N PHE A 140 5.68 3.17 4.84
CA PHE A 140 6.98 2.61 4.51
C PHE A 140 7.85 2.48 5.78
N ASP A 141 8.01 3.54 6.55
CA ASP A 141 8.78 3.54 7.80
C ASP A 141 8.21 2.55 8.82
N LYS A 142 6.89 2.48 8.92
CA LYS A 142 6.19 1.53 9.78
C LYS A 142 6.45 0.08 9.37
N GLN A 143 6.44 -0.24 8.09
CA GLN A 143 6.72 -1.59 7.59
C GLN A 143 8.18 -1.99 7.83
N VAL A 144 9.14 -1.09 7.65
CA VAL A 144 10.55 -1.31 7.98
C VAL A 144 10.68 -1.65 9.46
N LYS A 145 10.20 -0.77 10.36
CA LYS A 145 10.26 -0.97 11.82
C LYS A 145 9.56 -2.26 12.26
N LYS A 146 8.41 -2.57 11.67
CA LYS A 146 7.66 -3.80 11.96
C LYS A 146 8.46 -5.06 11.61
N THR A 147 9.18 -5.03 10.48
CA THR A 147 10.00 -6.18 10.06
C THR A 147 11.21 -6.34 10.97
N GLU A 148 11.86 -5.23 11.36
CA GLU A 148 13.01 -5.22 12.26
C GLU A 148 12.67 -5.70 13.68
N ALA A 149 11.46 -5.38 14.15
CA ALA A 149 10.97 -5.73 15.47
C ALA A 149 10.22 -7.08 15.53
N ALA A 150 10.28 -7.89 14.47
CA ALA A 150 9.58 -9.17 14.46
C ALA A 150 10.19 -10.17 15.46
N ASP A 151 9.33 -10.91 16.17
CA ASP A 151 9.77 -11.85 17.17
C ASP A 151 10.60 -13.01 16.58
N GLY A 152 11.65 -13.40 17.29
CA GLY A 152 12.49 -14.55 16.94
C GLY A 152 13.43 -14.31 15.75
N VAL A 153 13.57 -13.06 15.25
CA VAL A 153 14.55 -12.74 14.22
C VAL A 153 15.98 -12.74 14.77
N LYS A 154 16.91 -13.25 13.99
CA LYS A 154 18.36 -13.30 14.27
C LYS A 154 19.12 -12.76 13.07
N ASN A 155 20.35 -12.32 13.29
CA ASN A 155 21.25 -11.88 12.23
C ASN A 155 20.64 -10.84 11.30
N ILE A 156 19.86 -9.92 11.88
CA ILE A 156 19.19 -8.88 11.10
C ILE A 156 20.19 -7.89 10.53
N ALA A 157 20.02 -7.57 9.25
CA ALA A 157 20.77 -6.52 8.57
C ALA A 157 19.83 -5.70 7.68
N THR A 158 19.86 -4.39 7.87
CA THR A 158 19.03 -3.42 7.14
C THR A 158 19.92 -2.50 6.31
N GLY A 159 19.45 -2.09 5.15
CA GLY A 159 20.15 -1.13 4.30
C GLY A 159 19.28 -0.62 3.15
N SER A 160 19.60 0.57 2.63
CA SER A 160 18.93 1.13 1.47
C SER A 160 19.23 0.33 0.19
N VAL A 161 18.28 0.35 -0.75
CA VAL A 161 18.43 -0.22 -2.10
C VAL A 161 18.05 0.83 -3.12
N SER A 162 18.91 1.07 -4.10
CA SER A 162 18.63 1.99 -5.21
C SER A 162 17.95 1.28 -6.38
N GLY A 163 17.21 2.06 -7.20
CA GLY A 163 16.58 1.57 -8.44
C GLY A 163 15.33 0.70 -8.22
N ILE A 164 14.66 0.87 -7.09
CA ILE A 164 13.36 0.26 -6.79
C ILE A 164 12.45 1.34 -6.23
N GLY A 165 11.53 1.86 -7.06
CA GLY A 165 10.65 2.96 -6.68
C GLY A 165 11.40 4.24 -6.33
N ASP A 166 10.74 5.11 -5.55
CA ASP A 166 11.30 6.37 -5.05
C ASP A 166 12.21 6.13 -3.82
N GLN A 167 11.92 5.08 -3.05
CA GLN A 167 12.63 4.68 -1.85
C GLN A 167 12.49 3.17 -1.64
N ALA A 168 13.57 2.50 -1.27
CA ALA A 168 13.53 1.09 -0.90
C ALA A 168 14.53 0.74 0.19
N THR A 169 14.13 -0.16 1.07
CA THR A 169 14.96 -0.74 2.15
C THR A 169 14.93 -2.27 2.04
N LYS A 170 16.11 -2.87 2.08
CA LYS A 170 16.30 -4.32 2.26
C LYS A 170 16.45 -4.65 3.72
N ILE A 171 15.83 -5.74 4.16
CA ILE A 171 15.98 -6.29 5.52
C ILE A 171 16.20 -7.79 5.36
N THR A 172 17.36 -8.27 5.76
CA THR A 172 17.70 -9.70 5.76
C THR A 172 17.78 -10.21 7.18
N TYR A 173 17.30 -11.41 7.43
CA TYR A 173 17.33 -12.03 8.75
C TYR A 173 17.16 -13.53 8.67
N ASP A 174 17.48 -14.21 9.76
CA ASP A 174 17.22 -15.63 9.97
C ASP A 174 16.12 -15.78 11.03
N GLN A 175 15.31 -16.82 10.91
CA GLN A 175 14.31 -17.20 11.90
C GLN A 175 14.14 -18.71 11.93
N SER A 176 14.21 -19.31 13.12
CA SER A 176 13.95 -20.73 13.27
C SER A 176 12.45 -20.98 13.37
N LYS A 177 11.93 -21.89 12.55
CA LYS A 177 10.52 -22.33 12.56
C LYS A 177 10.46 -23.83 12.39
N THR A 178 9.71 -24.51 13.25
CA THR A 178 9.51 -25.98 13.17
C THR A 178 10.84 -26.76 13.02
N ASP A 179 11.82 -26.42 13.87
CA ASP A 179 13.17 -27.02 13.91
C ASP A 179 14.06 -26.77 12.67
N GLU A 180 13.60 -25.94 11.73
CA GLU A 180 14.37 -25.56 10.55
C GLU A 180 14.73 -24.06 10.57
N ASP A 181 15.93 -23.75 10.07
CA ASP A 181 16.40 -22.38 9.92
C ASP A 181 15.97 -21.81 8.57
N PHE A 182 15.14 -20.79 8.63
CA PHE A 182 14.71 -20.02 7.47
C PHE A 182 15.56 -18.78 7.29
N ARG A 183 15.93 -18.52 6.06
CA ARG A 183 16.54 -17.28 5.65
C ARG A 183 15.55 -16.39 4.90
N PHE A 184 15.46 -15.16 5.33
CA PHE A 184 14.52 -14.15 4.84
C PHE A 184 15.22 -12.97 4.19
N ALA A 185 14.62 -12.44 3.14
CA ALA A 185 14.85 -11.08 2.67
C ALA A 185 13.51 -10.41 2.43
N THR A 186 13.32 -9.27 3.07
CA THR A 186 12.18 -8.38 2.84
C THR A 186 12.67 -7.12 2.14
N ILE A 187 12.00 -6.74 1.06
CA ILE A 187 12.15 -5.42 0.42
C ILE A 187 10.90 -4.64 0.72
N VAL A 188 11.04 -3.52 1.41
CA VAL A 188 10.00 -2.51 1.53
C VAL A 188 10.32 -1.41 0.53
N ALA A 189 9.41 -1.11 -0.38
CA ALA A 189 9.58 -0.07 -1.38
C ALA A 189 8.39 0.89 -1.38
N ARG A 190 8.63 2.17 -1.68
CA ARG A 190 7.62 3.18 -1.92
C ARG A 190 7.75 3.72 -3.34
N THR A 191 6.64 3.83 -4.04
CA THR A 191 6.54 4.53 -5.31
C THR A 191 5.29 5.41 -5.28
N GLY A 192 5.48 6.72 -5.37
CA GLY A 192 4.40 7.71 -5.18
C GLY A 192 3.66 7.48 -3.86
N ASN A 193 2.38 7.21 -3.98
CA ASN A 193 1.44 6.94 -2.89
C ASN A 193 1.19 5.44 -2.63
N VAL A 194 2.06 4.55 -3.16
CA VAL A 194 1.95 3.10 -2.98
C VAL A 194 3.17 2.56 -2.23
N VAL A 195 2.92 1.71 -1.22
CA VAL A 195 3.93 0.91 -0.54
C VAL A 195 3.84 -0.53 -1.04
N VAL A 196 4.97 -1.07 -1.44
CA VAL A 196 5.15 -2.46 -1.88
C VAL A 196 6.03 -3.17 -0.87
N VAL A 197 5.57 -4.32 -0.37
CA VAL A 197 6.36 -5.17 0.52
C VAL A 197 6.53 -6.52 -0.16
N VAL A 198 7.76 -6.91 -0.41
CA VAL A 198 8.10 -8.23 -0.94
C VAL A 198 8.88 -9.01 0.11
N ASN A 199 8.41 -10.20 0.44
CA ASN A 199 9.11 -11.13 1.29
C ASN A 199 9.47 -12.38 0.49
N TYR A 200 10.76 -12.70 0.44
CA TYR A 200 11.24 -13.94 -0.14
C TYR A 200 12.07 -14.70 0.88
N ASN A 201 11.76 -15.97 1.07
CA ASN A 201 12.43 -16.77 2.06
C ASN A 201 12.52 -18.25 1.65
N GLY A 202 13.33 -18.99 2.40
CA GLY A 202 13.45 -20.41 2.20
C GLY A 202 14.19 -21.12 3.33
N ALA A 203 14.03 -22.44 3.35
CA ALA A 203 14.71 -23.35 4.25
C ALA A 203 15.18 -24.61 3.50
N GLY A 204 16.18 -25.26 4.06
CA GLY A 204 16.58 -26.61 3.66
C GLY A 204 15.98 -27.64 4.60
N TYR A 205 15.50 -28.75 4.04
CA TYR A 205 14.97 -29.91 4.77
C TYR A 205 15.72 -31.18 4.45
N ALA A 206 15.61 -32.18 5.32
CA ALA A 206 16.22 -33.50 5.16
C ALA A 206 17.74 -33.42 4.86
N GLY A 207 18.47 -32.62 5.65
CA GLY A 207 19.92 -32.44 5.50
C GLY A 207 20.37 -31.45 4.43
N SER A 208 19.43 -30.81 3.70
CA SER A 208 19.77 -29.68 2.84
C SER A 208 20.18 -28.47 3.65
N LYS A 209 21.17 -27.74 3.16
CA LYS A 209 21.57 -26.46 3.77
C LYS A 209 20.51 -25.39 3.59
N THR A 210 20.38 -24.50 4.58
CA THR A 210 19.64 -23.24 4.45
C THR A 210 20.14 -22.47 3.23
N PRO A 211 19.25 -21.84 2.43
CA PRO A 211 19.65 -21.08 1.24
C PRO A 211 20.65 -19.98 1.59
N ASP A 212 21.51 -19.68 0.62
CA ASP A 212 22.44 -18.58 0.73
C ASP A 212 21.73 -17.21 0.83
N ALA A 213 22.25 -16.32 1.70
CA ALA A 213 21.63 -15.02 1.98
C ALA A 213 21.61 -14.09 0.77
N GLU A 214 22.67 -14.10 -0.03
CA GLU A 214 22.75 -13.28 -1.23
C GLU A 214 21.74 -13.76 -2.28
N THR A 215 21.59 -15.06 -2.43
CA THR A 215 20.60 -15.67 -3.32
C THR A 215 19.17 -15.27 -2.93
N ILE A 216 18.83 -15.31 -1.64
CA ILE A 216 17.52 -14.90 -1.15
C ILE A 216 17.31 -13.39 -1.35
N LEU A 217 18.29 -12.55 -1.02
CA LEU A 217 18.21 -11.11 -1.25
C LEU A 217 18.07 -10.75 -2.71
N LYS A 218 18.83 -11.38 -3.60
CA LYS A 218 18.73 -11.17 -5.05
C LYS A 218 17.34 -11.52 -5.58
N GLY A 219 16.77 -12.62 -5.08
CA GLY A 219 15.42 -13.03 -5.44
C GLY A 219 14.36 -12.02 -5.00
N ALA A 220 14.40 -11.56 -3.73
CA ALA A 220 13.50 -10.53 -3.23
C ALA A 220 13.61 -9.23 -4.03
N THR A 221 14.85 -8.84 -4.39
CA THR A 221 15.12 -7.63 -5.19
C THR A 221 14.54 -7.73 -6.60
N MET A 222 14.62 -8.89 -7.25
CA MET A 222 14.02 -9.12 -8.58
C MET A 222 12.50 -8.97 -8.50
N ALA A 223 11.86 -9.66 -7.57
CA ALA A 223 10.41 -9.60 -7.40
C ALA A 223 9.92 -8.19 -7.02
N ALA A 224 10.69 -7.43 -6.22
CA ALA A 224 10.35 -6.06 -5.87
C ALA A 224 10.43 -5.10 -7.08
N LYS A 225 11.39 -5.29 -7.98
CA LYS A 225 11.47 -4.53 -9.23
C LYS A 225 10.26 -4.79 -10.12
N ASP A 226 9.89 -6.06 -10.32
CA ASP A 226 8.69 -6.42 -11.08
C ASP A 226 7.44 -5.78 -10.46
N ALA A 227 7.26 -5.93 -9.15
CA ALA A 227 6.10 -5.42 -8.44
C ALA A 227 5.96 -3.89 -8.49
N VAL A 228 7.07 -3.15 -8.37
CA VAL A 228 7.07 -1.68 -8.51
C VAL A 228 6.78 -1.24 -9.94
N ALA A 229 7.32 -1.93 -10.94
CA ALA A 229 7.02 -1.68 -12.34
C ALA A 229 5.53 -1.89 -12.63
N ALA A 230 4.93 -2.97 -12.11
CA ALA A 230 3.51 -3.25 -12.28
C ALA A 230 2.59 -2.15 -11.71
N VAL A 231 3.00 -1.42 -10.64
CA VAL A 231 2.25 -0.26 -10.16
C VAL A 231 2.23 0.86 -11.19
N ALA A 232 3.35 1.13 -11.85
CA ALA A 232 3.42 2.14 -12.90
C ALA A 232 2.58 1.73 -14.12
N ASP A 233 2.70 0.47 -14.53
CA ASP A 233 2.00 -0.08 -15.70
C ASP A 233 0.47 -0.07 -15.51
N ALA A 234 -0.02 -0.39 -14.32
CA ALA A 234 -1.45 -0.34 -13.99
C ALA A 234 -2.05 1.08 -14.10
N ASN A 235 -1.21 2.12 -14.03
CA ASN A 235 -1.62 3.52 -14.10
C ASN A 235 -1.16 4.23 -15.39
N ALA A 236 -0.51 3.53 -16.34
CA ALA A 236 0.00 4.13 -17.55
C ALA A 236 -1.12 4.58 -18.53
N GLY A 237 -2.32 3.96 -18.46
CA GLY A 237 -3.48 4.32 -19.26
C GLY A 237 -4.35 5.46 -18.71
N GLY A 238 -4.09 5.95 -17.50
CA GLY A 238 -4.93 6.92 -16.78
C GLY A 238 -4.60 8.40 -16.98
N ALA A 239 -3.70 8.75 -17.91
CA ALA A 239 -3.30 10.14 -18.17
C ALA A 239 -4.24 10.91 -19.12
N GLU A 240 -5.40 10.35 -19.51
CA GLU A 240 -6.45 11.13 -20.18
C GLU A 240 -7.38 11.75 -19.13
N SER A 241 -7.22 13.04 -18.90
CA SER A 241 -8.16 13.88 -18.15
C SER A 241 -9.59 13.65 -18.68
N PRO A 242 -10.61 13.52 -17.81
CA PRO A 242 -11.99 13.47 -18.28
C PRO A 242 -12.32 14.80 -18.99
N LYS A 243 -12.41 14.76 -20.31
CA LYS A 243 -12.95 15.80 -21.13
C LYS A 243 -14.42 15.96 -20.74
N ALA A 244 -14.74 17.10 -20.11
CA ALA A 244 -16.09 17.47 -19.80
C ALA A 244 -16.92 17.42 -21.10
N THR A 245 -17.80 16.47 -21.21
CA THR A 245 -18.80 16.41 -22.28
C THR A 245 -20.01 17.17 -21.78
N ASP A 246 -20.09 18.44 -22.16
CA ASP A 246 -21.32 19.20 -22.17
C ASP A 246 -22.32 18.47 -23.07
N LYS A 247 -23.31 17.83 -22.47
CA LYS A 247 -24.48 17.32 -23.16
C LYS A 247 -25.53 18.43 -23.16
N ALA A 248 -25.55 19.20 -24.24
CA ALA A 248 -26.73 19.98 -24.61
C ALA A 248 -27.86 19.03 -24.94
N SER A 249 -28.98 19.26 -24.26
CA SER A 249 -30.28 18.66 -24.54
C SER A 249 -30.77 19.14 -25.89
N ASP A 250 -31.19 18.24 -26.77
CA ASP A 250 -32.15 18.59 -27.80
C ASP A 250 -33.24 17.52 -27.89
N ASP A 251 -34.43 18.02 -27.64
CA ASP A 251 -35.74 17.32 -27.65
C ASP A 251 -36.25 17.27 -29.09
N SER A 252 -36.57 16.13 -29.62
CA SER A 252 -37.58 16.05 -30.68
C SER A 252 -38.19 14.65 -30.83
N SER A 253 -39.40 14.61 -30.46
CA SER A 253 -40.46 13.64 -30.75
C SER A 253 -40.46 13.06 -32.17
N LYS A 254 -40.72 11.76 -32.32
CA LYS A 254 -41.79 11.20 -33.16
C LYS A 254 -41.90 9.67 -33.06
N LYS A 255 -43.09 9.24 -32.68
CA LYS A 255 -43.71 7.93 -32.77
C LYS A 255 -44.50 7.83 -34.09
N PRO A 256 -45.15 6.70 -34.50
CA PRO A 256 -44.73 5.30 -34.71
C PRO A 256 -45.16 4.78 -36.12
N SER A 257 -44.79 3.56 -36.52
CA SER A 257 -45.74 2.74 -37.31
C SER A 257 -45.20 1.33 -37.71
N LYS A 258 -45.99 0.30 -37.31
CA LYS A 258 -46.46 -0.90 -38.01
C LYS A 258 -45.49 -2.02 -38.43
N LYS A 259 -45.73 -3.18 -37.75
CA LYS A 259 -45.70 -4.57 -38.23
C LYS A 259 -46.58 -4.80 -39.50
N PRO A 260 -46.35 -5.83 -40.39
CA PRO A 260 -46.61 -7.21 -40.06
C PRO A 260 -45.69 -8.26 -40.75
N SER A 261 -45.44 -9.38 -40.09
CA SER A 261 -46.02 -10.73 -40.36
C SER A 261 -45.73 -11.40 -41.71
N SER A 262 -45.11 -12.55 -41.65
CA SER A 262 -45.54 -13.87 -42.16
C SER A 262 -44.34 -14.75 -42.46
N SER A 263 -44.23 -15.88 -41.81
CA SER A 263 -44.80 -17.20 -42.17
C SER A 263 -43.84 -18.08 -42.96
N ALA A 264 -43.40 -19.13 -42.28
CA ALA A 264 -43.48 -20.53 -42.64
C ALA A 264 -42.50 -21.16 -43.65
N LYS A 265 -41.85 -22.23 -43.24
CA LYS A 265 -42.04 -23.65 -43.62
C LYS A 265 -40.65 -24.32 -43.77
N ALA A 266 -40.26 -25.21 -42.92
CA ALA A 266 -40.38 -26.67 -42.89
C ALA A 266 -39.68 -27.43 -44.04
N THR A 267 -39.01 -28.50 -43.59
CA THR A 267 -38.60 -29.76 -44.28
C THR A 267 -37.19 -29.73 -44.89
N SER A 268 -36.29 -30.57 -44.50
CA SER A 268 -36.21 -32.02 -44.31
C SER A 268 -35.09 -32.39 -43.41
#